data_f482747edd7376ced0d2e3e22366891a
#
_entry.id   f482747edd7376ced0d2e3e22366891a
#
_cell.length_a   1.000
_cell.length_b   1.000
_cell.length_c   1.000
_cell.angle_alpha   90.00
_cell.angle_beta   90.00
_cell.angle_gamma   90.00
#
_symmetry.space_group_name_H-M   'P 1'
#
loop_
_entity.id
_entity.type
_entity.pdbx_description
1 polymer ?
#
loop_
_entity_poly.entity_id
_entity_poly.type
_entity_poly.pdbx_seq_one_letter_code
_entity_poly.pdbx_strand_id
1 'polypeptide(L)'
;MRSPQLDKYARDPSAWRDWGKINHAASAELFGSSNPFLYVPAATLAHHALEMYLKSALICEGMTVFNPVILRSLGPAFALTKSSCVWGHCLVDLARQLSGKRPDFSLLAEMNIPGCRTFLMPMQVVAGFKVFDPFFSELRYPQDLKKLGGIGQDKKFVLDELVLRLQPLLSEAG
;
A
#
# COMPACT_ATOMS: atom_id res chain seq x y z
N MET A 1 -15.33 -24.94 -12.03
CA MET A 1 -13.91 -25.33 -11.82
C MET A 1 -13.15 -24.11 -11.36
N ARG A 2 -12.52 -24.13 -10.18
CA ARG A 2 -11.63 -23.05 -9.70
C ARG A 2 -10.32 -23.11 -10.49
N SER A 3 -9.86 -22.00 -11.02
CA SER A 3 -8.52 -21.96 -11.60
C SER A 3 -7.49 -22.09 -10.47
N PRO A 4 -6.63 -23.11 -10.45
CA PRO A 4 -5.59 -23.29 -9.42
C PRO A 4 -4.65 -22.07 -9.32
N GLN A 5 -4.50 -21.30 -10.38
CA GLN A 5 -3.66 -20.10 -10.42
C GLN A 5 -4.22 -18.95 -9.56
N LEU A 6 -5.55 -18.75 -9.51
CA LEU A 6 -6.15 -17.70 -8.68
C LEU A 6 -5.96 -17.94 -7.19
N ASP A 7 -6.00 -19.20 -6.74
CA ASP A 7 -5.73 -19.56 -5.34
C ASP A 7 -4.26 -19.34 -4.95
N LYS A 8 -3.33 -19.55 -5.89
CA LYS A 8 -1.90 -19.33 -5.64
C LYS A 8 -1.61 -17.85 -5.35
N TYR A 9 -2.08 -16.94 -6.20
CA TYR A 9 -1.86 -15.50 -6.01
C TYR A 9 -2.49 -14.95 -4.73
N ALA A 10 -3.63 -15.49 -4.31
CA ALA A 10 -4.30 -15.06 -3.08
C ALA A 10 -3.49 -15.33 -1.79
N ARG A 11 -2.49 -16.22 -1.85
CA ARG A 11 -1.70 -16.70 -0.71
C ARG A 11 -0.20 -16.64 -0.92
N ASP A 12 0.25 -16.12 -2.04
CA ASP A 12 1.67 -16.01 -2.37
C ASP A 12 2.18 -14.59 -2.06
N PRO A 13 2.85 -14.40 -0.91
CA PRO A 13 3.33 -13.07 -0.54
C PRO A 13 4.42 -12.57 -1.49
N SER A 14 5.17 -13.49 -2.14
CA SER A 14 6.26 -13.10 -3.04
C SER A 14 5.74 -12.42 -4.30
N ALA A 15 4.64 -12.91 -4.86
CA ALA A 15 4.01 -12.30 -6.03
C ALA A 15 3.57 -10.85 -5.75
N TRP A 16 2.93 -10.60 -4.59
CA TRP A 16 2.54 -9.26 -4.18
C TRP A 16 3.72 -8.35 -3.93
N ARG A 17 4.75 -8.87 -3.25
CA ARG A 17 5.99 -8.14 -3.00
C ARG A 17 6.69 -7.71 -4.29
N ASP A 18 6.77 -8.59 -5.27
CA ASP A 18 7.47 -8.30 -6.53
C ASP A 18 6.71 -7.25 -7.36
N TRP A 19 5.39 -7.31 -7.40
CA TRP A 19 4.57 -6.23 -7.95
C TRP A 19 4.74 -4.91 -7.18
N GLY A 20 4.84 -4.96 -5.87
CA GLY A 20 5.17 -3.81 -5.03
C GLY A 20 6.49 -3.16 -5.44
N LYS A 21 7.55 -3.96 -5.65
CA LYS A 21 8.87 -3.47 -6.10
C LYS A 21 8.79 -2.78 -7.46
N ILE A 22 8.07 -3.37 -8.43
CA ILE A 22 7.91 -2.81 -9.78
C ILE A 22 7.23 -1.44 -9.71
N ASN A 23 6.10 -1.35 -8.98
CA ASN A 23 5.38 -0.09 -8.83
C ASN A 23 6.19 0.96 -8.05
N HIS A 24 6.95 0.55 -7.02
CA HIS A 24 7.83 1.44 -6.26
C HIS A 24 8.93 2.03 -7.15
N ALA A 25 9.62 1.19 -7.92
CA ALA A 25 10.67 1.64 -8.84
C ALA A 25 10.12 2.62 -9.89
N ALA A 26 9.00 2.30 -10.53
CA ALA A 26 8.36 3.17 -11.51
C ALA A 26 7.89 4.50 -10.89
N SER A 27 7.34 4.47 -9.67
CA SER A 27 6.97 5.67 -8.93
C SER A 27 8.18 6.56 -8.63
N ALA A 28 9.29 5.96 -8.18
CA ALA A 28 10.52 6.68 -7.86
C ALA A 28 11.11 7.40 -9.09
N GLU A 29 11.11 6.74 -10.25
CA GLU A 29 11.52 7.33 -11.53
C GLU A 29 10.66 8.55 -11.91
N LEU A 30 9.33 8.42 -11.80
CA LEU A 30 8.42 9.52 -12.14
C LEU A 30 8.54 10.69 -11.16
N PHE A 31 8.73 10.45 -9.87
CA PHE A 31 8.99 11.52 -8.89
C PHE A 31 10.35 12.18 -9.11
N GLY A 32 11.33 11.46 -9.67
CA GLY A 32 12.64 12.00 -10.05
C GLY A 32 12.61 12.94 -11.25
N SER A 33 11.52 12.93 -12.01
CA SER A 33 11.37 13.80 -13.19
C SER A 33 11.21 15.26 -12.79
N SER A 34 11.75 16.16 -13.62
CA SER A 34 11.49 17.61 -13.53
C SER A 34 10.10 18.01 -14.03
N ASN A 35 9.37 17.09 -14.67
CA ASN A 35 8.03 17.33 -15.18
C ASN A 35 6.96 17.12 -14.10
N PRO A 36 6.32 18.18 -13.56
CA PRO A 36 5.34 18.06 -12.48
C PRO A 36 4.07 17.29 -12.88
N PHE A 37 3.75 17.19 -14.18
CA PHE A 37 2.61 16.39 -14.65
C PHE A 37 2.78 14.89 -14.38
N LEU A 38 4.01 14.43 -14.12
CA LEU A 38 4.29 13.03 -13.79
C LEU A 38 4.09 12.70 -12.31
N TYR A 39 3.89 13.68 -11.43
CA TYR A 39 3.76 13.42 -10.00
C TYR A 39 2.44 12.77 -9.62
N VAL A 40 1.36 13.00 -10.38
CA VAL A 40 0.08 12.28 -10.15
C VAL A 40 0.20 10.81 -10.48
N PRO A 41 0.63 10.40 -11.69
CA PRO A 41 0.88 8.99 -11.96
C PRO A 41 1.93 8.38 -11.02
N ALA A 42 2.95 9.13 -10.60
CA ALA A 42 3.91 8.68 -9.60
C ALA A 42 3.23 8.32 -8.28
N ALA A 43 2.36 9.21 -7.77
CA ALA A 43 1.64 8.97 -6.52
C ALA A 43 0.62 7.82 -6.63
N THR A 44 0.01 7.62 -7.80
CA THR A 44 -0.85 6.45 -8.06
C THR A 44 -0.05 5.15 -7.99
N LEU A 45 1.13 5.11 -8.61
CA LEU A 45 2.02 3.95 -8.52
C LEU A 45 2.56 3.74 -7.09
N ALA A 46 2.82 4.83 -6.35
CA ALA A 46 3.18 4.76 -4.93
C ALA A 46 2.07 4.11 -4.10
N HIS A 47 0.80 4.52 -4.31
CA HIS A 47 -0.34 3.88 -3.67
C HIS A 47 -0.37 2.38 -3.95
N HIS A 48 -0.27 1.97 -5.22
CA HIS A 48 -0.27 0.55 -5.59
C HIS A 48 0.93 -0.20 -4.99
N ALA A 49 2.12 0.40 -4.96
CA ALA A 49 3.29 -0.21 -4.32
C ALA A 49 3.04 -0.51 -2.84
N LEU A 50 2.54 0.49 -2.08
CA LEU A 50 2.24 0.35 -0.66
C LEU A 50 1.11 -0.66 -0.41
N GLU A 51 0.07 -0.66 -1.25
CA GLU A 51 -1.01 -1.66 -1.19
C GLU A 51 -0.47 -3.08 -1.35
N MET A 52 0.41 -3.30 -2.36
CA MET A 52 1.00 -4.61 -2.63
C MET A 52 1.90 -5.07 -1.47
N TYR A 53 2.71 -4.18 -0.91
CA TYR A 53 3.56 -4.50 0.23
C TYR A 53 2.73 -4.82 1.49
N LEU A 54 1.70 -4.04 1.80
CA LEU A 54 0.82 -4.32 2.94
C LEU A 54 0.08 -5.65 2.78
N LYS A 55 -0.41 -5.96 1.59
CA LYS A 55 -1.04 -7.25 1.30
C LYS A 55 -0.05 -8.41 1.40
N SER A 56 1.18 -8.24 0.89
CA SER A 56 2.24 -9.23 1.06
C SER A 56 2.50 -9.51 2.55
N ALA A 57 2.70 -8.46 3.35
CA ALA A 57 2.93 -8.60 4.80
C ALA A 57 1.75 -9.29 5.51
N LEU A 58 0.51 -8.94 5.18
CA LEU A 58 -0.68 -9.58 5.74
C LEU A 58 -0.81 -11.05 5.36
N ILE A 59 -0.37 -11.45 4.15
CA ILE A 59 -0.31 -12.85 3.73
C ILE A 59 0.75 -13.60 4.57
N CYS A 60 1.90 -12.99 4.85
CA CYS A 60 2.89 -13.56 5.77
C CYS A 60 2.31 -13.82 7.16
N GLU A 61 1.36 -13.00 7.61
CA GLU A 61 0.61 -13.18 8.86
C GLU A 61 -0.57 -14.17 8.74
N GLY A 62 -0.59 -15.00 7.71
CA GLY A 62 -1.60 -16.05 7.49
C GLY A 62 -2.94 -15.54 6.96
N MET A 63 -3.01 -14.28 6.51
CA MET A 63 -4.23 -13.75 5.89
C MET A 63 -4.31 -14.13 4.41
N THR A 64 -5.51 -14.11 3.86
CA THR A 64 -5.77 -14.40 2.45
C THR A 64 -6.32 -13.17 1.74
N VAL A 65 -5.71 -12.77 0.63
CA VAL A 65 -6.23 -11.67 -0.19
C VAL A 65 -7.35 -12.19 -1.08
N PHE A 66 -8.53 -11.60 -0.97
CA PHE A 66 -9.69 -12.01 -1.76
C PHE A 66 -9.94 -11.11 -2.96
N ASN A 67 -10.14 -11.77 -4.09
CA ASN A 67 -10.77 -11.14 -5.24
C ASN A 67 -12.30 -11.17 -5.06
N PRO A 68 -13.04 -10.05 -5.28
CA PRO A 68 -14.51 -10.01 -5.19
C PRO A 68 -15.23 -11.07 -6.04
N VAL A 69 -14.61 -11.51 -7.12
CA VAL A 69 -15.17 -12.58 -7.98
C VAL A 69 -15.18 -13.93 -7.26
N ILE A 70 -14.12 -14.22 -6.50
CA ILE A 70 -14.01 -15.45 -5.71
C ILE A 70 -15.01 -15.44 -4.56
N LEU A 71 -15.26 -14.29 -3.95
CA LEU A 71 -16.20 -14.12 -2.85
C LEU A 71 -17.63 -14.51 -3.20
N ARG A 72 -18.11 -14.11 -4.38
CA ARG A 72 -19.46 -14.46 -4.85
C ARG A 72 -19.66 -15.95 -4.99
N SER A 73 -18.59 -16.73 -5.19
CA SER A 73 -18.63 -18.17 -5.32
C SER A 73 -18.60 -18.94 -3.99
N LEU A 74 -18.25 -18.27 -2.87
CA LEU A 74 -18.09 -18.91 -1.56
C LEU A 74 -19.38 -18.95 -0.73
N GLY A 75 -20.41 -18.18 -1.11
CA GLY A 75 -21.71 -18.19 -0.43
C GLY A 75 -21.63 -17.97 1.09
N PRO A 76 -22.47 -18.65 1.89
CA PRO A 76 -22.51 -18.46 3.36
C PRO A 76 -21.23 -18.84 4.11
N ALA A 77 -20.40 -19.73 3.57
CA ALA A 77 -19.10 -20.12 4.14
C ALA A 77 -18.13 -18.92 4.25
N PHE A 78 -18.37 -17.87 3.48
CA PHE A 78 -17.59 -16.65 3.48
C PHE A 78 -17.66 -15.87 4.80
N ALA A 79 -18.78 -15.87 5.48
CA ALA A 79 -18.95 -15.15 6.75
C ALA A 79 -18.01 -15.67 7.83
N LEU A 80 -17.64 -16.95 7.79
CA LEU A 80 -16.76 -17.61 8.75
C LEU A 80 -15.27 -17.27 8.52
N THR A 81 -14.92 -16.84 7.30
CA THR A 81 -13.52 -16.56 6.93
C THR A 81 -13.20 -15.06 6.87
N LYS A 82 -14.18 -14.19 7.12
CA LYS A 82 -14.03 -12.73 7.01
C LYS A 82 -12.90 -12.16 7.88
N SER A 83 -12.67 -12.72 9.06
CA SER A 83 -11.60 -12.28 9.97
C SER A 83 -10.18 -12.64 9.51
N SER A 84 -10.05 -13.59 8.58
CA SER A 84 -8.77 -14.02 8.00
C SER A 84 -8.52 -13.47 6.60
N CYS A 85 -9.35 -12.53 6.15
CA CYS A 85 -9.29 -12.00 4.79
C CYS A 85 -8.82 -10.56 4.77
N VAL A 86 -7.95 -10.25 3.82
CA VAL A 86 -7.54 -8.88 3.49
C VAL A 86 -8.53 -8.27 2.53
N TRP A 87 -9.06 -7.11 2.90
CA TRP A 87 -10.07 -6.41 2.14
C TRP A 87 -9.65 -4.99 1.76
N GLY A 88 -10.11 -4.59 0.58
CA GLY A 88 -10.08 -3.20 0.15
C GLY A 88 -8.72 -2.74 -0.39
N HIS A 89 -8.68 -1.45 -0.62
CA HIS A 89 -7.56 -0.73 -1.22
C HIS A 89 -7.13 0.46 -0.36
N CYS A 90 -7.83 0.77 0.74
CA CYS A 90 -7.47 1.83 1.66
C CYS A 90 -6.20 1.45 2.41
N LEU A 91 -5.13 2.19 2.21
CA LEU A 91 -3.81 1.91 2.79
C LEU A 91 -3.86 1.99 4.32
N VAL A 92 -4.61 2.95 4.86
CA VAL A 92 -4.75 3.11 6.32
C VAL A 92 -5.44 1.89 6.93
N ASP A 93 -6.46 1.35 6.28
CA ASP A 93 -7.17 0.17 6.80
C ASP A 93 -6.33 -1.09 6.68
N LEU A 94 -5.58 -1.28 5.60
CA LEU A 94 -4.62 -2.37 5.44
C LEU A 94 -3.51 -2.28 6.51
N ALA A 95 -2.97 -1.09 6.73
CA ALA A 95 -1.94 -0.85 7.73
C ALA A 95 -2.45 -1.06 9.16
N ARG A 96 -3.71 -0.73 9.47
CA ARG A 96 -4.37 -1.06 10.75
C ARG A 96 -4.51 -2.57 10.95
N GLN A 97 -4.92 -3.30 9.91
CA GLN A 97 -4.99 -4.75 9.97
C GLN A 97 -3.61 -5.35 10.28
N LEU A 98 -2.56 -4.86 9.62
CA LEU A 98 -1.18 -5.31 9.86
C LEU A 98 -0.71 -4.97 11.28
N SER A 99 -0.94 -3.74 11.75
CA SER A 99 -0.58 -3.33 13.12
C SER A 99 -1.29 -4.17 14.20
N GLY A 100 -2.50 -4.64 13.92
CA GLY A 100 -3.22 -5.56 14.80
C GLY A 100 -2.62 -6.98 14.85
N LYS A 101 -1.83 -7.38 13.84
CA LYS A 101 -1.15 -8.68 13.76
C LYS A 101 0.31 -8.60 14.18
N ARG A 102 0.95 -7.46 13.94
CA ARG A 102 2.36 -7.18 14.19
C ARG A 102 2.50 -6.03 15.19
N PRO A 103 2.64 -6.34 16.50
CA PRO A 103 2.81 -5.29 17.54
C PRO A 103 4.07 -4.42 17.34
N ASP A 104 5.08 -4.94 16.67
CA ASP A 104 6.31 -4.23 16.28
C ASP A 104 6.09 -3.22 15.14
N PHE A 105 4.98 -3.31 14.41
CA PHE A 105 4.58 -2.34 13.38
C PHE A 105 3.62 -1.30 13.96
N SER A 106 4.15 -0.18 14.44
CA SER A 106 3.34 0.89 15.05
C SER A 106 2.96 1.97 14.05
N LEU A 107 1.65 2.21 13.90
CA LEU A 107 1.10 3.31 13.09
C LEU A 107 1.35 4.69 13.69
N LEU A 108 1.59 4.76 15.00
CA LEU A 108 1.87 6.00 15.73
C LEU A 108 3.37 6.31 15.79
N ALA A 109 4.23 5.40 15.32
CA ALA A 109 5.66 5.64 15.26
C ALA A 109 5.96 6.86 14.37
N GLU A 110 6.88 7.68 14.82
CA GLU A 110 7.35 8.84 14.06
C GLU A 110 8.29 8.40 12.94
N MET A 111 8.12 9.04 11.78
CA MET A 111 8.99 8.90 10.63
C MET A 111 9.93 10.11 10.57
N ASN A 112 11.21 9.85 10.41
CA ASN A 112 12.18 10.88 10.07
C ASN A 112 12.31 10.90 8.54
N ILE A 113 11.84 11.99 7.93
CA ILE A 113 11.84 12.14 6.47
C ILE A 113 12.96 13.11 6.09
N PRO A 114 14.18 12.61 5.80
CA PRO A 114 15.31 13.44 5.44
C PRO A 114 15.04 14.17 4.12
N GLY A 115 15.40 15.45 4.07
CA GLY A 115 15.29 16.26 2.84
C GLY A 115 13.91 16.86 2.59
N CYS A 116 12.90 16.54 3.39
CA CYS A 116 11.58 17.16 3.25
C CYS A 116 11.50 18.46 4.03
N ARG A 117 11.67 19.59 3.34
CA ARG A 117 11.53 20.93 3.93
C ARG A 117 10.07 21.29 4.26
N THR A 118 9.11 20.53 3.73
CA THR A 118 7.69 20.80 3.86
C THR A 118 7.11 20.33 5.20
N PHE A 119 7.76 19.35 5.84
CA PHE A 119 7.33 18.82 7.13
C PHE A 119 8.23 19.32 8.23
N LEU A 120 7.78 20.36 8.93
CA LEU A 120 8.50 20.96 10.08
C LEU A 120 8.42 20.09 11.35
N MET A 121 7.60 19.04 11.35
CA MET A 121 7.39 18.13 12.47
C MET A 121 7.52 16.67 12.02
N PRO A 122 7.90 15.76 12.94
CA PRO A 122 7.88 14.33 12.65
C PRO A 122 6.49 13.88 12.17
N MET A 123 6.47 13.12 11.10
CA MET A 123 5.22 12.57 10.55
C MET A 123 5.01 11.17 11.12
N GLN A 124 3.82 10.87 11.62
CA GLN A 124 3.47 9.52 12.01
C GLN A 124 3.27 8.60 10.78
N VAL A 125 3.56 7.31 10.93
CA VAL A 125 3.38 6.29 9.89
C VAL A 125 1.96 6.33 9.29
N VAL A 126 0.94 6.45 10.12
CA VAL A 126 -0.45 6.56 9.65
C VAL A 126 -0.69 7.78 8.78
N ALA A 127 -0.04 8.91 9.09
CA ALA A 127 -0.14 10.12 8.28
C ALA A 127 0.56 9.94 6.92
N GLY A 128 1.68 9.20 6.89
CA GLY A 128 2.36 8.84 5.65
C GLY A 128 1.46 8.03 4.71
N PHE A 129 0.74 7.04 5.20
CA PHE A 129 -0.23 6.29 4.37
C PHE A 129 -1.36 7.18 3.86
N LYS A 130 -1.88 8.10 4.67
CA LYS A 130 -2.92 9.07 4.26
C LYS A 130 -2.47 9.97 3.11
N VAL A 131 -1.18 10.19 2.93
CA VAL A 131 -0.65 10.97 1.79
C VAL A 131 -1.01 10.31 0.47
N PHE A 132 -1.04 8.96 0.40
CA PHE A 132 -1.24 8.22 -0.84
C PHE A 132 -2.65 7.64 -1.00
N ASP A 133 -3.46 7.55 0.06
CA ASP A 133 -4.83 6.99 -0.01
C ASP A 133 -5.73 7.65 -1.06
N PRO A 134 -5.73 8.99 -1.26
CA PRO A 134 -6.61 9.64 -2.23
C PRO A 134 -6.33 9.23 -3.68
N PHE A 135 -5.12 8.76 -3.98
CA PHE A 135 -4.70 8.47 -5.35
C PHE A 135 -5.34 7.24 -5.97
N PHE A 136 -5.98 6.40 -5.20
CA PHE A 136 -6.74 5.27 -5.72
C PHE A 136 -8.21 5.61 -5.99
N SER A 137 -8.87 6.30 -5.05
CA SER A 137 -10.33 6.46 -5.05
C SER A 137 -10.81 7.83 -5.54
N GLU A 138 -10.04 8.89 -5.26
CA GLU A 138 -10.53 10.26 -5.42
C GLU A 138 -9.98 10.96 -6.67
N LEU A 139 -8.93 10.40 -7.31
CA LEU A 139 -8.21 11.06 -8.38
C LEU A 139 -8.30 10.35 -9.73
N ARG A 140 -9.47 9.81 -10.01
CA ARG A 140 -9.72 9.19 -11.31
C ARG A 140 -9.89 10.20 -12.45
N TYR A 141 -10.09 11.49 -12.13
CA TYR A 141 -10.40 12.53 -13.13
C TYR A 141 -9.55 13.77 -12.94
N PRO A 142 -9.16 14.46 -14.04
CA PRO A 142 -8.29 15.66 -14.00
C PRO A 142 -8.85 16.81 -13.15
N GLN A 143 -10.17 16.94 -13.02
CA GLN A 143 -10.80 17.96 -12.20
C GLN A 143 -10.53 17.81 -10.70
N ASP A 144 -10.21 16.60 -10.26
CA ASP A 144 -9.93 16.32 -8.86
C ASP A 144 -8.54 16.76 -8.42
N LEU A 145 -7.65 17.05 -9.38
CA LEU A 145 -6.28 17.52 -9.12
C LEU A 145 -6.24 18.82 -8.31
N LYS A 146 -7.26 19.66 -8.41
CA LYS A 146 -7.36 20.91 -7.64
C LYS A 146 -7.52 20.67 -6.13
N LYS A 147 -7.98 19.49 -5.73
CA LYS A 147 -8.13 19.10 -4.33
C LYS A 147 -6.81 18.66 -3.70
N LEU A 148 -5.82 18.35 -4.51
CA LEU A 148 -4.52 17.89 -4.08
C LEU A 148 -3.58 19.08 -3.90
N GLY A 149 -3.63 19.72 -2.79
CA GLY A 149 -2.63 20.74 -2.47
C GLY A 149 -1.21 20.17 -2.62
N GLY A 150 -0.52 20.58 -3.69
CA GLY A 150 0.92 20.37 -3.86
C GLY A 150 1.40 18.93 -3.83
N ILE A 151 1.21 18.20 -4.95
CA ILE A 151 1.99 16.97 -5.17
C ILE A 151 3.37 17.39 -5.64
N GLY A 152 4.37 17.10 -4.84
CA GLY A 152 5.76 17.43 -5.15
C GLY A 152 6.68 16.21 -5.03
N GLN A 153 7.94 16.39 -5.38
CA GLN A 153 8.99 15.37 -5.23
C GLN A 153 9.18 14.92 -3.78
N ASP A 154 8.77 15.73 -2.82
CA ASP A 154 8.81 15.42 -1.37
C ASP A 154 8.03 14.14 -1.02
N LYS A 155 7.01 13.78 -1.80
CA LYS A 155 6.24 12.54 -1.60
C LYS A 155 7.08 11.29 -1.81
N LYS A 156 8.12 11.36 -2.64
CA LYS A 156 9.08 10.25 -2.79
C LYS A 156 9.72 9.87 -1.45
N PHE A 157 10.13 10.84 -0.66
CA PHE A 157 10.77 10.58 0.63
C PHE A 157 9.81 9.92 1.63
N VAL A 158 8.51 10.30 1.60
CA VAL A 158 7.48 9.63 2.40
C VAL A 158 7.30 8.18 1.96
N LEU A 159 7.26 7.93 0.64
CA LEU A 159 7.15 6.59 0.09
C LEU A 159 8.34 5.71 0.51
N ASP A 160 9.56 6.21 0.31
CA ASP A 160 10.78 5.47 0.61
C ASP A 160 10.85 5.09 2.11
N GLU A 161 10.47 6.01 3.02
CA GLU A 161 10.44 5.74 4.46
C GLU A 161 9.36 4.70 4.83
N LEU A 162 8.17 4.76 4.23
CA LEU A 162 7.12 3.76 4.45
C LEU A 162 7.57 2.37 3.96
N VAL A 163 8.20 2.31 2.78
CA VAL A 163 8.71 1.06 2.22
C VAL A 163 9.82 0.50 3.10
N LEU A 164 10.74 1.34 3.60
CA LEU A 164 11.79 0.91 4.53
C LEU A 164 11.21 0.23 5.77
N ARG A 165 10.12 0.75 6.32
CA ARG A 165 9.44 0.19 7.50
C ARG A 165 8.69 -1.10 7.20
N LEU A 166 8.23 -1.29 5.97
CA LEU A 166 7.55 -2.51 5.56
C LEU A 166 8.53 -3.65 5.20
N GLN A 167 9.75 -3.32 4.75
CA GLN A 167 10.74 -4.31 4.31
C GLN A 167 11.00 -5.46 5.31
N PRO A 168 11.20 -5.20 6.63
CA PRO A 168 11.42 -6.28 7.60
C PRO A 168 10.25 -7.27 7.66
N LEU A 169 9.02 -6.77 7.46
CA LEU A 169 7.79 -7.56 7.53
C LEU A 169 7.58 -8.43 6.29
N LEU A 170 8.34 -8.16 5.22
CA LEU A 170 8.25 -8.89 3.95
C LEU A 170 9.27 -10.06 3.86
N SER A 171 10.26 -10.08 4.74
CA SER A 171 11.37 -11.04 4.69
C SER A 171 11.14 -12.29 5.54
N GLU A 172 10.15 -12.31 6.41
CA GLU A 172 9.92 -13.38 7.39
C GLU A 172 9.06 -14.54 6.88
N ALA A 173 8.73 -14.58 5.58
CA ALA A 173 8.09 -15.73 4.95
C ALA A 173 9.16 -16.68 4.41
N GLY A 174 9.81 -17.39 5.34
CA GLY A 174 10.69 -18.51 5.06
C GLY A 174 10.02 -19.82 5.41
#